data_fd82e70dd07a92e21243c5abaad0fe34
#
_entry.id   fd82e70dd07a92e21243c5abaad0fe34
#
_cell.length_a   1.000
_cell.length_b   1.000
_cell.length_c   1.000
_cell.angle_alpha   90.00
_cell.angle_beta   90.00
_cell.angle_gamma   90.00
#
_symmetry.space_group_name_H-M   'P 1'
#
loop_
_entity.id
_entity.type
_entity.pdbx_description
1 polymer ?
#
loop_
_entity_poly.entity_id
_entity_poly.type
_entity_poly.pdbx_seq_one_letter_code
_entity_poly.pdbx_strand_id
1 'polypeptide(L)'
;MAFRDRKAEIVTPCGGEAWWRVSASVALRGQAPAWSVLRFGSVMLFLPLLLACAGNPSERLAVADLSPLVLEDRVITMADVEAADPTPDLLAIDDAMRDFVATYAGKNNSQRQRLLNLHQAVKSPAILDLQYDPFAEGGARETFHRGSANCLSYANMFVALAREAGLDAKYQWLEVRPQWSRMGERVAVRLHVNVVVKTRQDDTFMVDIDPLSSNDITGTRVLDDREAEALYHSNIAMGALAEEQLDIAWIQTVRALQLSPGTGHLWVNLGAIYRVAGQYDDAERSYFRALQIDRFDHSATNNLVVLYEHQGREEEYAYWSERSRRYRDKNPYYHSWLGDLAAGEDDWPGALEHYQQAVKLMPQDSRLLYGLGIIHHQLGDFDEATRQITLAIERASLARDIEEYEVRLESVRDDQLASF
;
A
#
# COMPACT_ATOMS: atom_id res chain seq x y z
N MET A 1 -4.36 17.01 28.77
CA MET A 1 -4.93 15.66 28.61
C MET A 1 -4.66 15.26 27.19
N ALA A 2 -3.70 14.40 26.94
CA ALA A 2 -3.16 14.18 25.60
C ALA A 2 -4.04 13.18 24.83
N PHE A 3 -4.71 13.67 23.80
CA PHE A 3 -5.30 12.84 22.76
C PHE A 3 -4.15 12.27 21.91
N ARG A 4 -3.92 10.98 21.98
CA ARG A 4 -2.99 10.27 21.10
C ARG A 4 -3.76 9.49 20.07
N ASP A 5 -3.67 10.01 18.88
CA ASP A 5 -4.20 9.64 17.60
C ASP A 5 -4.10 8.18 17.20
N ARG A 6 -5.23 7.69 16.65
CA ARG A 6 -5.24 6.56 15.73
C ARG A 6 -4.93 7.10 14.33
N LYS A 7 -3.79 6.74 13.77
CA LYS A 7 -3.32 7.20 12.46
C LYS A 7 -4.15 6.57 11.32
N ALA A 8 -4.40 7.37 10.28
CA ALA A 8 -5.11 6.95 9.08
C ALA A 8 -4.36 5.87 8.30
N GLU A 9 -5.12 5.08 7.56
CA GLU A 9 -4.57 4.19 6.54
C GLU A 9 -4.10 5.04 5.36
N ILE A 10 -2.80 5.04 5.11
CA ILE A 10 -2.16 5.83 4.06
C ILE A 10 -1.72 4.87 2.96
N VAL A 11 -2.12 5.16 1.73
CA VAL A 11 -1.72 4.40 0.55
C VAL A 11 -0.55 5.11 -0.11
N THR A 12 0.63 4.49 -0.06
CA THR A 12 1.81 4.97 -0.78
C THR A 12 2.07 4.09 -2.00
N PRO A 13 2.36 4.67 -3.16
CA PRO A 13 2.62 3.91 -4.39
C PRO A 13 3.90 3.10 -4.33
N CYS A 14 4.88 3.50 -3.55
CA CYS A 14 6.15 2.81 -3.40
C CYS A 14 6.33 2.37 -1.95
N GLY A 15 6.36 1.05 -1.77
CA GLY A 15 6.39 0.42 -0.46
C GLY A 15 7.69 0.66 0.30
N GLY A 16 7.75 1.78 1.00
CA GLY A 16 8.65 1.93 2.12
C GLY A 16 7.95 1.46 3.39
N GLU A 17 8.53 0.54 4.13
CA GLU A 17 8.07 0.23 5.48
C GLU A 17 8.38 1.44 6.38
N ALA A 18 7.45 2.40 6.45
CA ALA A 18 7.53 3.46 7.43
C ALA A 18 7.24 2.86 8.82
N TRP A 19 8.28 2.66 9.61
CA TRP A 19 8.22 2.14 10.98
C TRP A 19 7.60 3.18 11.92
N TRP A 20 6.30 3.07 12.18
CA TRP A 20 5.64 3.86 13.21
C TRP A 20 5.24 2.96 14.38
N ARG A 21 6.00 3.01 15.46
CA ARG A 21 5.59 2.41 16.73
C ARG A 21 4.50 3.27 17.37
N VAL A 22 3.28 2.78 17.45
CA VAL A 22 2.29 3.28 18.41
C VAL A 22 1.70 2.08 19.14
N SER A 23 2.10 1.92 20.38
CA SER A 23 1.48 0.97 21.31
C SER A 23 0.14 1.56 21.79
N ALA A 24 -0.95 0.87 21.55
CA ALA A 24 -2.22 1.17 22.19
C ALA A 24 -2.79 -0.09 22.83
N SER A 25 -2.66 -0.18 24.14
CA SER A 25 -3.37 -1.16 24.97
C SER A 25 -4.79 -0.67 25.19
N VAL A 26 -5.79 -1.37 24.74
CA VAL A 26 -7.20 -1.14 25.11
C VAL A 26 -7.76 -2.41 25.70
N ALA A 27 -8.01 -2.39 27.00
CA ALA A 27 -8.74 -3.43 27.70
C ALA A 27 -10.24 -3.28 27.43
N LEU A 28 -10.83 -4.28 26.81
CA LEU A 28 -12.30 -4.41 26.68
C LEU A 28 -12.84 -5.17 27.87
N ARG A 29 -13.57 -4.50 28.75
CA ARG A 29 -14.49 -5.14 29.72
C ARG A 29 -15.88 -5.18 29.09
N GLY A 30 -16.36 -6.39 28.78
CA GLY A 30 -17.72 -6.63 28.38
C GLY A 30 -18.64 -6.84 29.58
N GLN A 31 -19.80 -6.21 29.56
CA GLN A 31 -20.99 -6.66 30.32
C GLN A 31 -22.18 -6.62 29.37
N ALA A 32 -22.81 -7.79 29.21
CA ALA A 32 -24.06 -7.94 28.48
C ALA A 32 -25.25 -7.68 29.42
N PRO A 33 -26.34 -7.01 29.01
CA PRO A 33 -27.60 -7.02 29.69
C PRO A 33 -28.59 -7.99 29.02
N ALA A 34 -29.32 -8.67 29.88
CA ALA A 34 -30.39 -9.61 29.57
C ALA A 34 -31.60 -8.90 28.94
N TRP A 35 -32.22 -9.51 27.93
CA TRP A 35 -33.45 -9.06 27.31
C TRP A 35 -34.64 -9.89 27.77
N SER A 36 -35.62 -9.22 28.30
CA SER A 36 -36.96 -9.75 28.56
C SER A 36 -37.88 -9.43 27.36
N VAL A 37 -38.58 -10.46 26.93
CA VAL A 37 -39.56 -10.48 25.85
C VAL A 37 -40.86 -9.81 26.31
N LEU A 38 -41.38 -8.85 25.56
CA LEU A 38 -42.77 -8.42 25.61
C LEU A 38 -43.32 -8.21 24.21
N ARG A 39 -44.33 -9.02 23.88
CA ARG A 39 -45.19 -8.87 22.70
C ARG A 39 -46.18 -7.72 22.94
N PHE A 40 -46.40 -6.86 21.96
CA PHE A 40 -47.68 -6.21 21.68
C PHE A 40 -47.74 -5.56 20.29
N GLY A 41 -48.73 -5.93 19.52
CA GLY A 41 -49.76 -5.10 18.92
C GLY A 41 -49.41 -4.27 17.71
N SER A 42 -49.91 -4.69 16.54
CA SER A 42 -49.93 -3.93 15.28
C SER A 42 -50.69 -2.58 15.43
N VAL A 43 -50.01 -1.49 15.15
CA VAL A 43 -50.63 -0.23 14.73
C VAL A 43 -49.84 0.30 13.53
N MET A 44 -50.51 0.29 12.35
CA MET A 44 -50.04 1.01 11.16
C MET A 44 -50.11 2.51 11.45
N LEU A 45 -48.97 3.14 11.67
CA LEU A 45 -48.84 4.61 11.62
C LEU A 45 -47.99 4.96 10.44
N PHE A 46 -48.58 5.72 9.52
CA PHE A 46 -47.87 6.44 8.47
C PHE A 46 -46.81 7.34 9.12
N LEU A 47 -45.56 6.98 8.98
CA LEU A 47 -44.42 7.85 9.29
C LEU A 47 -44.13 8.67 8.02
N PRO A 48 -44.14 10.00 8.10
CA PRO A 48 -43.57 10.80 7.01
C PRO A 48 -42.06 10.50 6.94
N LEU A 49 -41.60 10.16 5.73
CA LEU A 49 -40.18 10.12 5.42
C LEU A 49 -39.57 11.47 5.78
N LEU A 50 -38.90 11.53 6.91
CA LEU A 50 -37.84 12.51 7.13
C LEU A 50 -36.70 12.14 6.17
N LEU A 51 -36.70 12.72 4.98
CA LEU A 51 -35.49 12.90 4.20
C LEU A 51 -34.58 13.81 5.05
N ALA A 52 -33.85 13.20 5.98
CA ALA A 52 -32.66 13.82 6.50
C ALA A 52 -31.72 14.03 5.32
N CYS A 53 -31.22 15.24 5.17
CA CYS A 53 -30.27 15.68 4.17
C CYS A 53 -28.99 14.83 4.21
N ALA A 54 -29.07 13.61 3.72
CA ALA A 54 -27.94 12.95 3.11
C ALA A 54 -27.74 13.69 1.78
N GLY A 55 -26.74 14.53 1.67
CA GLY A 55 -26.34 15.16 0.43
C GLY A 55 -26.33 14.09 -0.66
N ASN A 56 -26.93 14.43 -1.78
CA ASN A 56 -27.17 13.50 -2.88
C ASN A 56 -25.82 12.88 -3.31
N PRO A 57 -25.57 11.57 -3.11
CA PRO A 57 -24.25 10.96 -3.42
C PRO A 57 -23.93 10.93 -4.91
N SER A 58 -24.73 11.60 -5.73
CA SER A 58 -24.58 11.66 -7.19
C SER A 58 -23.76 12.85 -7.69
N GLU A 59 -23.45 13.85 -6.90
CA GLU A 59 -22.54 14.92 -7.29
C GLU A 59 -21.11 14.44 -7.20
N ARG A 60 -20.44 14.34 -8.36
CA ARG A 60 -19.02 13.99 -8.43
C ARG A 60 -18.21 15.17 -7.92
N LEU A 61 -17.59 15.04 -6.75
CA LEU A 61 -16.64 16.02 -6.24
C LEU A 61 -15.55 16.25 -7.29
N ALA A 62 -15.44 17.48 -7.78
CA ALA A 62 -14.37 17.87 -8.72
C ALA A 62 -13.23 18.54 -7.95
N VAL A 63 -12.04 18.52 -8.52
CA VAL A 63 -10.85 19.14 -7.91
C VAL A 63 -11.04 20.65 -7.73
N ALA A 64 -11.80 21.29 -8.62
CA ALA A 64 -12.12 22.71 -8.52
C ALA A 64 -13.04 23.06 -7.34
N ASP A 65 -13.78 22.08 -6.80
CA ASP A 65 -14.76 22.27 -5.72
C ASP A 65 -14.25 21.83 -4.36
N LEU A 66 -12.92 21.61 -4.23
CA LEU A 66 -12.31 21.22 -2.97
C LEU A 66 -12.39 22.35 -1.95
N SER A 67 -12.76 21.99 -0.72
CA SER A 67 -12.69 22.92 0.41
C SER A 67 -11.26 23.30 0.71
N PRO A 68 -10.99 24.55 1.09
CA PRO A 68 -9.69 24.93 1.64
C PRO A 68 -9.34 24.08 2.86
N LEU A 69 -8.05 23.83 3.07
CA LEU A 69 -7.58 23.21 4.31
C LEU A 69 -7.52 24.28 5.40
N VAL A 70 -8.26 24.04 6.48
CA VAL A 70 -8.32 24.96 7.63
C VAL A 70 -7.42 24.40 8.74
N LEU A 71 -6.37 25.14 9.07
CA LEU A 71 -5.48 24.88 10.20
C LEU A 71 -5.75 25.88 11.31
N GLU A 72 -5.22 25.65 12.50
CA GLU A 72 -5.43 26.53 13.66
C GLU A 72 -4.98 27.98 13.40
N ASP A 73 -3.90 28.16 12.65
CA ASP A 73 -3.23 29.44 12.41
C ASP A 73 -3.42 30.01 11.01
N ARG A 74 -3.91 29.22 10.05
CA ARG A 74 -4.03 29.60 8.63
C ARG A 74 -5.00 28.74 7.83
N VAL A 75 -5.38 29.26 6.67
CA VAL A 75 -6.21 28.54 5.68
C VAL A 75 -5.40 28.39 4.40
N ILE A 76 -5.29 27.14 3.91
CA ILE A 76 -4.58 26.80 2.67
C ILE A 76 -5.61 26.65 1.55
N THR A 77 -5.38 27.34 0.46
CA THR A 77 -6.33 27.47 -0.65
C THR A 77 -5.73 27.01 -1.98
N MET A 78 -6.53 27.02 -3.04
CA MET A 78 -6.03 26.76 -4.40
C MET A 78 -4.97 27.79 -4.84
N ALA A 79 -5.01 29.04 -4.32
CA ALA A 79 -3.98 30.02 -4.61
C ALA A 79 -2.61 29.62 -4.05
N ASP A 80 -2.58 28.92 -2.91
CA ASP A 80 -1.32 28.39 -2.35
C ASP A 80 -0.77 27.23 -3.20
N VAL A 81 -1.65 26.43 -3.82
CA VAL A 81 -1.24 25.39 -4.77
C VAL A 81 -0.59 26.02 -6.01
N GLU A 82 -1.16 27.13 -6.52
CA GLU A 82 -0.63 27.86 -7.68
C GLU A 82 0.68 28.59 -7.35
N ALA A 83 0.82 29.09 -6.11
CA ALA A 83 2.01 29.81 -5.65
C ALA A 83 3.18 28.88 -5.26
N ALA A 84 2.90 27.59 -5.04
CA ALA A 84 3.93 26.65 -4.65
C ALA A 84 4.95 26.42 -5.78
N ASP A 85 6.20 26.08 -5.44
CA ASP A 85 7.27 25.82 -6.39
C ASP A 85 6.83 24.87 -7.51
N PRO A 86 7.22 25.15 -8.77
CA PRO A 86 6.83 24.29 -9.90
C PRO A 86 7.41 22.87 -9.72
N THR A 87 6.68 21.88 -10.23
CA THR A 87 7.17 20.51 -10.27
C THR A 87 8.49 20.46 -11.06
N PRO A 88 9.54 19.82 -10.53
CA PRO A 88 10.77 19.65 -11.29
C PRO A 88 10.50 18.76 -12.54
N ASP A 89 11.29 18.95 -13.59
CA ASP A 89 11.25 18.00 -14.71
C ASP A 89 11.78 16.64 -14.25
N LEU A 90 10.87 15.72 -14.02
CA LEU A 90 11.18 14.39 -13.47
C LEU A 90 11.99 13.53 -14.43
N LEU A 91 12.01 13.85 -15.72
CA LEU A 91 12.75 13.15 -16.76
C LEU A 91 13.97 13.93 -17.27
N ALA A 92 14.32 15.04 -16.63
CA ALA A 92 15.49 15.82 -17.00
C ALA A 92 16.77 14.97 -16.96
N ILE A 93 17.56 15.05 -18.03
CA ILE A 93 18.87 14.42 -18.15
C ILE A 93 19.96 15.48 -18.35
N ASP A 94 21.14 15.18 -17.86
CA ASP A 94 22.33 16.01 -18.07
C ASP A 94 23.38 15.33 -18.96
N ASP A 95 24.53 15.98 -19.14
CA ASP A 95 25.58 15.45 -20.00
C ASP A 95 26.22 14.18 -19.46
N ALA A 96 26.33 14.03 -18.11
CA ALA A 96 26.84 12.80 -17.50
C ALA A 96 25.91 11.60 -17.78
N MET A 97 24.60 11.81 -17.74
CA MET A 97 23.62 10.78 -18.09
C MET A 97 23.65 10.44 -19.57
N ARG A 98 23.83 11.44 -20.46
CA ARG A 98 24.00 11.21 -21.91
C ARG A 98 25.26 10.42 -22.21
N ASP A 99 26.38 10.78 -21.58
CA ASP A 99 27.64 10.04 -21.70
C ASP A 99 27.54 8.61 -21.18
N PHE A 100 26.80 8.40 -20.07
CA PHE A 100 26.50 7.08 -19.55
C PHE A 100 25.72 6.24 -20.57
N VAL A 101 24.66 6.79 -21.16
CA VAL A 101 23.89 6.11 -22.20
C VAL A 101 24.75 5.82 -23.44
N ALA A 102 25.53 6.78 -23.89
CA ALA A 102 26.42 6.61 -25.06
C ALA A 102 27.45 5.50 -24.83
N THR A 103 27.98 5.41 -23.62
CA THR A 103 28.99 4.42 -23.24
C THR A 103 28.42 3.02 -23.17
N TYR A 104 27.31 2.86 -22.44
CA TYR A 104 26.81 1.52 -22.08
C TYR A 104 25.71 0.99 -23.02
N ALA A 105 24.78 1.82 -23.50
CA ALA A 105 23.77 1.35 -24.43
C ALA A 105 24.31 1.01 -25.83
N GLY A 106 25.22 1.84 -26.36
CA GLY A 106 25.89 1.64 -27.66
C GLY A 106 24.95 1.88 -28.85
N LYS A 107 25.23 2.89 -29.66
CA LYS A 107 24.35 3.34 -30.77
C LYS A 107 24.10 2.29 -31.86
N ASN A 108 25.02 1.37 -32.07
CA ASN A 108 24.96 0.35 -33.15
C ASN A 108 24.29 -0.97 -32.68
N ASN A 109 23.93 -1.10 -31.44
CA ASN A 109 23.30 -2.31 -30.92
C ASN A 109 21.80 -2.39 -31.27
N SER A 110 21.24 -3.60 -31.31
CA SER A 110 19.79 -3.78 -31.38
C SER A 110 19.11 -3.16 -30.14
N GLN A 111 17.82 -2.82 -30.23
CA GLN A 111 17.08 -2.29 -29.10
C GLN A 111 17.14 -3.20 -27.87
N ARG A 112 17.01 -4.52 -28.08
CA ARG A 112 17.15 -5.49 -27.00
C ARG A 112 18.54 -5.45 -26.36
N GLN A 113 19.59 -5.39 -27.15
CA GLN A 113 20.96 -5.33 -26.61
C GLN A 113 21.23 -4.02 -25.86
N ARG A 114 20.73 -2.87 -26.39
CA ARG A 114 20.81 -1.58 -25.69
C ARG A 114 20.11 -1.62 -24.33
N LEU A 115 18.91 -2.21 -24.27
CA LEU A 115 18.17 -2.37 -23.03
C LEU A 115 18.94 -3.22 -22.02
N LEU A 116 19.42 -4.40 -22.43
CA LEU A 116 20.15 -5.31 -21.54
C LEU A 116 21.45 -4.68 -21.01
N ASN A 117 22.21 -4.02 -21.88
CA ASN A 117 23.43 -3.34 -21.48
C ASN A 117 23.16 -2.19 -20.50
N LEU A 118 22.13 -1.38 -20.80
CA LEU A 118 21.73 -0.25 -19.94
C LEU A 118 21.28 -0.75 -18.56
N HIS A 119 20.44 -1.78 -18.55
CA HIS A 119 19.96 -2.38 -17.30
C HIS A 119 21.11 -2.96 -16.46
N GLN A 120 22.03 -3.67 -17.11
CA GLN A 120 23.22 -4.21 -16.44
C GLN A 120 24.12 -3.10 -15.89
N ALA A 121 24.32 -2.02 -16.64
CA ALA A 121 25.13 -0.89 -16.19
C ALA A 121 24.51 -0.19 -14.97
N VAL A 122 23.19 -0.01 -14.97
CA VAL A 122 22.46 0.60 -13.83
C VAL A 122 22.53 -0.28 -12.58
N LYS A 123 22.44 -1.61 -12.73
CA LYS A 123 22.47 -2.54 -11.59
C LYS A 123 23.88 -2.91 -11.13
N SER A 124 24.92 -2.55 -11.89
CA SER A 124 26.29 -2.95 -11.55
C SER A 124 26.87 -2.11 -10.42
N PRO A 125 27.29 -2.70 -9.29
CA PRO A 125 27.96 -1.97 -8.22
C PRO A 125 29.27 -1.29 -8.66
N ALA A 126 29.89 -1.77 -9.73
CA ALA A 126 31.11 -1.19 -10.28
C ALA A 126 30.87 0.03 -11.20
N ILE A 127 29.62 0.33 -11.57
CA ILE A 127 29.28 1.37 -12.54
C ILE A 127 28.42 2.47 -11.91
N LEU A 128 27.18 2.18 -11.51
CA LEU A 128 26.27 3.16 -10.92
C LEU A 128 25.99 2.89 -9.44
N ASP A 129 26.10 1.64 -8.98
CA ASP A 129 25.90 1.20 -7.59
C ASP A 129 24.61 1.75 -6.96
N LEU A 130 23.51 1.62 -7.67
CA LEU A 130 22.24 2.16 -7.22
C LEU A 130 21.63 1.30 -6.11
N GLN A 131 21.43 1.92 -4.96
CA GLN A 131 20.86 1.27 -3.78
C GLN A 131 19.35 1.55 -3.67
N TYR A 132 18.58 0.56 -3.19
CA TYR A 132 17.18 0.79 -2.87
C TYR A 132 17.04 1.53 -1.55
N ASP A 133 16.33 2.66 -1.57
CA ASP A 133 15.95 3.46 -0.41
C ASP A 133 14.49 3.89 -0.56
N PRO A 134 13.58 3.41 0.29
CA PRO A 134 12.15 3.70 0.17
C PRO A 134 11.78 5.18 0.30
N PHE A 135 12.68 5.99 0.86
CA PHE A 135 12.48 7.43 1.07
C PHE A 135 13.19 8.31 0.03
N ALA A 136 13.91 7.71 -0.90
CA ALA A 136 14.68 8.42 -1.92
C ALA A 136 13.78 8.89 -3.08
N GLU A 137 12.92 9.87 -2.82
CA GLU A 137 12.15 10.54 -3.88
C GLU A 137 13.07 11.37 -4.79
N GLY A 138 12.64 11.59 -6.04
CA GLY A 138 13.36 12.49 -6.96
C GLY A 138 13.10 12.22 -8.43
N GLY A 139 13.57 13.16 -9.27
CA GLY A 139 13.61 13.01 -10.71
C GLY A 139 14.82 12.19 -11.18
N ALA A 140 14.90 11.98 -12.50
CA ALA A 140 15.92 11.15 -13.13
C ALA A 140 17.35 11.61 -12.82
N ARG A 141 17.63 12.89 -12.99
CA ARG A 141 18.97 13.47 -12.74
C ARG A 141 19.38 13.36 -11.28
N GLU A 142 18.47 13.70 -10.37
CA GLU A 142 18.75 13.64 -8.94
C GLU A 142 19.04 12.19 -8.50
N THR A 143 18.22 11.24 -8.93
CA THR A 143 18.37 9.81 -8.63
C THR A 143 19.71 9.27 -9.16
N PHE A 144 20.07 9.63 -10.39
CA PHE A 144 21.32 9.20 -11.00
C PHE A 144 22.55 9.62 -10.20
N HIS A 145 22.59 10.88 -9.72
CA HIS A 145 23.75 11.42 -8.98
C HIS A 145 23.74 11.04 -7.50
N ARG A 146 22.57 10.79 -6.92
CA ARG A 146 22.47 10.37 -5.52
C ARG A 146 22.90 8.92 -5.30
N GLY A 147 22.71 8.05 -6.29
CA GLY A 147 23.00 6.62 -6.18
C GLY A 147 22.03 5.85 -5.29
N SER A 148 20.87 6.42 -4.99
CA SER A 148 19.78 5.72 -4.26
C SER A 148 18.42 6.05 -4.86
N ALA A 149 17.48 5.09 -4.80
CA ALA A 149 16.17 5.21 -5.40
C ALA A 149 15.11 4.38 -4.68
N ASN A 150 13.90 4.90 -4.65
CA ASN A 150 12.69 4.07 -4.50
C ASN A 150 12.20 3.61 -5.88
N CYS A 151 11.09 2.84 -5.93
CA CYS A 151 10.59 2.30 -7.19
C CYS A 151 10.19 3.41 -8.19
N LEU A 152 9.61 4.54 -7.76
CA LEU A 152 9.20 5.61 -8.65
C LEU A 152 10.41 6.45 -9.13
N SER A 153 11.31 6.84 -8.25
CA SER A 153 12.50 7.61 -8.63
C SER A 153 13.46 6.78 -9.53
N TYR A 154 13.55 5.46 -9.27
CA TYR A 154 14.19 4.53 -10.20
C TYR A 154 13.51 4.52 -11.57
N ALA A 155 12.17 4.43 -11.59
CA ALA A 155 11.43 4.45 -12.85
C ALA A 155 11.64 5.76 -13.60
N ASN A 156 11.63 6.93 -12.92
CA ASN A 156 11.96 8.23 -13.52
C ASN A 156 13.34 8.19 -14.21
N MET A 157 14.35 7.74 -13.49
CA MET A 157 15.70 7.65 -14.01
C MET A 157 15.79 6.66 -15.19
N PHE A 158 15.26 5.46 -15.04
CA PHE A 158 15.38 4.43 -16.08
C PHE A 158 14.58 4.79 -17.34
N VAL A 159 13.39 5.37 -17.22
CA VAL A 159 12.59 5.87 -18.36
C VAL A 159 13.38 6.95 -19.11
N ALA A 160 14.00 7.91 -18.41
CA ALA A 160 14.80 8.96 -19.02
C ALA A 160 16.00 8.39 -19.77
N LEU A 161 16.80 7.52 -19.14
CA LEU A 161 17.96 6.88 -19.78
C LEU A 161 17.57 5.99 -20.96
N ALA A 162 16.48 5.23 -20.84
CA ALA A 162 16.01 4.35 -21.89
C ALA A 162 15.50 5.15 -23.11
N ARG A 163 14.76 6.22 -22.89
CA ARG A 163 14.30 7.13 -23.97
C ARG A 163 15.47 7.80 -24.67
N GLU A 164 16.50 8.25 -23.94
CA GLU A 164 17.75 8.76 -24.52
C GLU A 164 18.48 7.70 -25.37
N ALA A 165 18.42 6.42 -24.94
CA ALA A 165 18.93 5.30 -25.72
C ALA A 165 18.06 4.94 -26.94
N GLY A 166 16.95 5.67 -27.22
CA GLY A 166 16.04 5.43 -28.32
C GLY A 166 15.15 4.19 -28.13
N LEU A 167 14.76 3.88 -26.89
CA LEU A 167 13.86 2.81 -26.52
C LEU A 167 12.46 3.37 -26.20
N ASP A 168 11.40 2.57 -26.47
CA ASP A 168 10.03 2.91 -26.07
C ASP A 168 9.81 2.45 -24.61
N ALA A 169 10.19 3.31 -23.67
CA ALA A 169 10.08 3.08 -22.25
C ALA A 169 8.91 3.88 -21.66
N LYS A 170 8.09 3.22 -20.85
CA LYS A 170 6.93 3.79 -20.16
C LYS A 170 6.89 3.31 -18.74
N TYR A 171 6.22 4.07 -17.87
CA TYR A 171 5.89 3.63 -16.54
C TYR A 171 4.82 2.53 -16.60
N GLN A 172 4.89 1.61 -15.66
CA GLN A 172 3.91 0.55 -15.52
C GLN A 172 3.55 0.40 -14.05
N TRP A 173 2.25 0.48 -13.79
CA TRP A 173 1.66 0.13 -12.51
C TRP A 173 1.49 -1.37 -12.43
N LEU A 174 1.92 -1.96 -11.34
CA LEU A 174 1.66 -3.37 -11.04
C LEU A 174 0.54 -3.48 -10.02
N GLU A 175 -0.49 -4.21 -10.38
CA GLU A 175 -1.47 -4.70 -9.43
C GLU A 175 -0.84 -5.89 -8.72
N VAL A 176 -0.38 -5.66 -7.52
CA VAL A 176 0.26 -6.70 -6.71
C VAL A 176 -0.82 -7.38 -5.88
N ARG A 177 -0.74 -8.71 -5.79
CA ARG A 177 -1.54 -9.39 -4.76
C ARG A 177 -1.31 -8.69 -3.45
N PRO A 178 -2.36 -8.37 -2.68
CA PRO A 178 -2.20 -7.68 -1.42
C PRO A 178 -1.16 -8.40 -0.57
N GLN A 179 0.05 -7.87 -0.56
CA GLN A 179 1.07 -8.27 0.39
C GLN A 179 0.79 -7.44 1.64
N TRP A 180 0.03 -8.03 2.52
CA TRP A 180 -0.32 -7.45 3.78
C TRP A 180 0.91 -7.52 4.67
N SER A 181 1.62 -6.42 4.81
CA SER A 181 2.70 -6.40 5.78
C SER A 181 2.12 -6.46 7.19
N ARG A 182 2.77 -7.17 8.09
CA ARG A 182 2.48 -7.29 9.51
C ARG A 182 2.58 -5.94 10.24
N MET A 183 1.70 -4.99 9.95
CA MET A 183 1.70 -3.69 10.62
C MET A 183 0.47 -3.49 11.51
N GLY A 184 0.14 -4.48 12.34
CA GLY A 184 -1.02 -4.44 13.21
C GLY A 184 -2.34 -4.46 12.41
N GLU A 185 -3.37 -3.73 12.85
CA GLU A 185 -4.66 -3.63 12.13
C GLU A 185 -4.56 -2.88 10.78
N ARG A 186 -3.36 -2.55 10.32
CA ARG A 186 -3.12 -1.78 9.11
C ARG A 186 -2.75 -2.69 7.97
N VAL A 187 -3.53 -2.57 6.93
CA VAL A 187 -3.27 -3.20 5.66
C VAL A 187 -2.54 -2.20 4.78
N ALA A 188 -1.24 -2.41 4.56
CA ALA A 188 -0.53 -1.68 3.54
C ALA A 188 -0.76 -2.38 2.19
N VAL A 189 -1.51 -1.76 1.30
CA VAL A 189 -1.53 -2.18 -0.10
C VAL A 189 -0.23 -1.68 -0.72
N ARG A 190 0.67 -2.60 -1.04
CA ARG A 190 1.91 -2.24 -1.74
C ARG A 190 1.54 -1.91 -3.18
N LEU A 191 1.55 -0.63 -3.50
CA LEU A 191 1.46 -0.16 -4.88
C LEU A 191 2.88 -0.17 -5.46
N HIS A 192 3.07 -0.82 -6.59
CA HIS A 192 4.39 -0.94 -7.18
C HIS A 192 4.42 -0.36 -8.59
N VAL A 193 5.45 0.43 -8.87
CA VAL A 193 5.69 1.02 -10.18
C VAL A 193 7.04 0.52 -10.69
N ASN A 194 7.04 0.04 -11.93
CA ASN A 194 8.25 -0.31 -12.65
C ASN A 194 8.27 0.31 -14.05
N VAL A 195 9.22 -0.09 -14.88
CA VAL A 195 9.34 0.37 -16.26
C VAL A 195 9.04 -0.78 -17.21
N VAL A 196 8.16 -0.53 -18.18
CA VAL A 196 7.93 -1.42 -19.31
C VAL A 196 8.63 -0.86 -20.55
N VAL A 197 9.41 -1.70 -21.22
CA VAL A 197 10.10 -1.35 -22.46
C VAL A 197 9.64 -2.28 -23.56
N LYS A 198 9.12 -1.71 -24.68
CA LYS A 198 8.76 -2.46 -25.87
C LYS A 198 9.85 -2.30 -26.94
N THR A 199 10.19 -3.42 -27.60
CA THR A 199 11.12 -3.41 -28.71
C THR A 199 10.38 -3.56 -30.04
N ARG A 200 11.05 -3.25 -31.15
CA ARG A 200 10.49 -3.38 -32.50
C ARG A 200 10.14 -4.83 -32.88
N GLN A 201 10.66 -5.82 -32.15
CA GLN A 201 10.37 -7.24 -32.34
C GLN A 201 9.16 -7.69 -31.54
N ASP A 202 8.40 -6.74 -30.97
CA ASP A 202 7.23 -6.93 -30.11
C ASP A 202 7.54 -7.64 -28.76
N ASP A 203 8.83 -7.76 -28.42
CA ASP A 203 9.24 -8.21 -27.09
C ASP A 203 8.93 -7.11 -26.06
N THR A 204 8.39 -7.51 -24.93
CA THR A 204 8.09 -6.63 -23.78
C THR A 204 8.98 -7.03 -22.61
N PHE A 205 9.68 -6.07 -22.05
CA PHE A 205 10.56 -6.26 -20.90
C PHE A 205 10.07 -5.40 -19.73
N MET A 206 10.03 -6.00 -18.54
CA MET A 206 9.83 -5.27 -17.29
C MET A 206 11.19 -5.03 -16.65
N VAL A 207 11.43 -3.78 -16.22
CA VAL A 207 12.66 -3.36 -15.56
C VAL A 207 12.32 -2.75 -14.21
N ASP A 208 12.97 -3.23 -13.17
CA ASP A 208 12.68 -2.91 -11.80
C ASP A 208 13.94 -2.88 -10.95
N ILE A 209 13.97 -2.02 -9.93
CA ILE A 209 15.03 -2.00 -8.92
C ILE A 209 14.90 -3.17 -7.94
N ASP A 210 13.66 -3.49 -7.55
CA ASP A 210 13.30 -4.58 -6.63
C ASP A 210 12.21 -5.44 -7.28
N PRO A 211 12.58 -6.35 -8.21
CA PRO A 211 11.61 -7.07 -9.01
C PRO A 211 10.74 -7.99 -8.14
N LEU A 212 9.44 -7.85 -8.32
CA LEU A 212 8.46 -8.73 -7.69
C LEU A 212 8.42 -10.09 -8.39
N SER A 213 8.06 -11.12 -7.63
CA SER A 213 7.74 -12.43 -8.22
C SER A 213 6.56 -12.28 -9.20
N SER A 214 6.64 -12.94 -10.35
CA SER A 214 5.54 -12.95 -11.33
C SER A 214 4.23 -13.51 -10.74
N ASN A 215 4.31 -14.35 -9.71
CA ASN A 215 3.16 -14.90 -9.01
C ASN A 215 2.44 -13.87 -8.13
N ASP A 216 3.10 -12.79 -7.78
CA ASP A 216 2.53 -11.71 -6.96
C ASP A 216 1.83 -10.63 -7.82
N ILE A 217 2.04 -10.64 -9.14
CA ILE A 217 1.46 -9.67 -10.06
C ILE A 217 0.12 -10.21 -10.56
N THR A 218 -0.97 -9.49 -10.26
CA THR A 218 -2.34 -9.88 -10.68
C THR A 218 -2.80 -9.11 -11.90
N GLY A 219 -2.21 -7.95 -12.17
CA GLY A 219 -2.52 -7.12 -13.32
C GLY A 219 -1.44 -6.08 -13.57
N THR A 220 -1.45 -5.51 -14.76
CA THR A 220 -0.52 -4.44 -15.14
C THR A 220 -1.26 -3.35 -15.90
N ARG A 221 -0.90 -2.08 -15.66
CA ARG A 221 -1.42 -0.93 -16.38
C ARG A 221 -0.28 0.03 -16.72
N VAL A 222 -0.16 0.36 -18.00
CA VAL A 222 0.79 1.40 -18.43
C VAL A 222 0.29 2.75 -17.94
N LEU A 223 1.19 3.55 -17.37
CA LEU A 223 0.94 4.92 -16.97
C LEU A 223 1.53 5.87 -18.01
N ASP A 224 0.88 7.00 -18.19
CA ASP A 224 1.49 8.13 -18.87
C ASP A 224 2.38 8.96 -17.92
N ASP A 225 3.11 9.93 -18.49
CA ASP A 225 4.05 10.74 -17.71
C ASP A 225 3.33 11.63 -16.68
N ARG A 226 2.08 12.06 -16.95
CA ARG A 226 1.28 12.85 -16.01
C ARG A 226 0.81 12.01 -14.84
N GLU A 227 0.43 10.75 -15.09
CA GLU A 227 0.06 9.81 -14.02
C GLU A 227 1.29 9.52 -13.11
N ALA A 228 2.48 9.38 -13.70
CA ALA A 228 3.72 9.21 -12.94
C ALA A 228 4.06 10.46 -12.10
N GLU A 229 3.87 11.66 -12.66
CA GLU A 229 4.01 12.91 -11.93
C GLU A 229 3.00 13.03 -10.78
N ALA A 230 1.75 12.56 -10.98
CA ALA A 230 0.77 12.50 -9.90
C ALA A 230 1.22 11.59 -8.75
N LEU A 231 1.88 10.47 -9.05
CA LEU A 231 2.44 9.58 -8.03
C LEU A 231 3.62 10.23 -7.27
N TYR A 232 4.45 11.00 -7.95
CA TYR A 232 5.52 11.78 -7.31
C TYR A 232 4.96 12.75 -6.27
N HIS A 233 3.95 13.54 -6.64
CA HIS A 233 3.28 14.42 -5.70
C HIS A 233 2.59 13.68 -4.57
N SER A 234 1.97 12.53 -4.86
CA SER A 234 1.35 11.68 -3.83
C SER A 234 2.35 11.17 -2.81
N ASN A 235 3.55 10.77 -3.22
CA ASN A 235 4.60 10.31 -2.31
C ASN A 235 5.05 11.43 -1.36
N ILE A 236 5.33 12.62 -1.93
CA ILE A 236 5.71 13.80 -1.12
C ILE A 236 4.57 14.14 -0.13
N ALA A 237 3.31 14.12 -0.60
CA ALA A 237 2.16 14.39 0.27
C ALA A 237 2.08 13.44 1.45
N MET A 238 2.32 12.17 1.23
CA MET A 238 2.22 11.16 2.29
C MET A 238 3.42 11.21 3.25
N GLY A 239 4.60 11.56 2.75
CA GLY A 239 5.76 11.88 3.58
C GLY A 239 5.48 13.08 4.50
N ALA A 240 4.97 14.18 3.92
CA ALA A 240 4.59 15.38 4.66
C ALA A 240 3.49 15.11 5.70
N LEU A 241 2.47 14.30 5.33
CA LEU A 241 1.43 13.90 6.29
C LEU A 241 1.99 13.08 7.46
N ALA A 242 2.99 12.25 7.20
CA ALA A 242 3.66 11.47 8.23
C ALA A 242 4.45 12.35 9.21
N GLU A 243 4.96 13.48 8.74
CA GLU A 243 5.66 14.51 9.51
C GLU A 243 4.72 15.60 10.07
N GLU A 244 3.40 15.41 9.94
CA GLU A 244 2.35 16.35 10.39
C GLU A 244 2.38 17.72 9.68
N GLN A 245 3.03 17.80 8.50
CA GLN A 245 3.10 19.01 7.65
C GLN A 245 1.86 19.06 6.74
N LEU A 246 0.70 19.36 7.33
CA LEU A 246 -0.60 19.23 6.67
C LEU A 246 -0.78 20.15 5.46
N ASP A 247 -0.18 21.34 5.49
CA ASP A 247 -0.18 22.30 4.38
C ASP A 247 0.52 21.73 3.15
N ILE A 248 1.73 21.20 3.30
CA ILE A 248 2.49 20.57 2.23
C ILE A 248 1.74 19.33 1.74
N ALA A 249 1.24 18.49 2.66
CA ALA A 249 0.48 17.31 2.32
C ALA A 249 -0.75 17.63 1.46
N TRP A 250 -1.51 18.67 1.81
CA TRP A 250 -2.70 19.08 1.06
C TRP A 250 -2.33 19.65 -0.31
N ILE A 251 -1.37 20.58 -0.39
CA ILE A 251 -0.91 21.18 -1.63
C ILE A 251 -0.46 20.11 -2.62
N GLN A 252 0.37 19.16 -2.17
CA GLN A 252 0.88 18.11 -3.02
C GLN A 252 -0.19 17.12 -3.45
N THR A 253 -1.15 16.79 -2.56
CA THR A 253 -2.28 15.94 -2.92
C THR A 253 -3.19 16.60 -3.95
N VAL A 254 -3.46 17.91 -3.83
CA VAL A 254 -4.24 18.65 -4.81
C VAL A 254 -3.55 18.67 -6.18
N ARG A 255 -2.23 18.88 -6.23
CA ARG A 255 -1.45 18.78 -7.47
C ARG A 255 -1.56 17.38 -8.10
N ALA A 256 -1.42 16.33 -7.30
CA ALA A 256 -1.62 14.96 -7.77
C ALA A 256 -3.01 14.76 -8.39
N LEU A 257 -4.06 15.28 -7.74
CA LEU A 257 -5.43 15.22 -8.22
C LEU A 257 -5.69 16.08 -9.47
N GLN A 258 -5.01 17.22 -9.63
CA GLN A 258 -5.08 18.01 -10.88
C GLN A 258 -4.49 17.25 -12.08
N LEU A 259 -3.47 16.41 -11.83
CA LEU A 259 -2.85 15.58 -12.85
C LEU A 259 -3.68 14.31 -13.13
N SER A 260 -4.19 13.64 -12.11
CA SER A 260 -4.90 12.36 -12.24
C SER A 260 -6.14 12.26 -11.34
N PRO A 261 -7.23 13.00 -11.65
CA PRO A 261 -8.46 13.04 -10.82
C PRO A 261 -9.24 11.73 -10.83
N GLY A 262 -8.94 10.81 -11.76
CA GLY A 262 -9.52 9.47 -11.85
C GLY A 262 -8.86 8.43 -10.96
N THR A 263 -7.86 8.78 -10.17
CA THR A 263 -7.08 7.85 -9.35
C THR A 263 -7.63 7.81 -7.92
N GLY A 264 -8.26 6.68 -7.53
CA GLY A 264 -9.01 6.55 -6.27
C GLY A 264 -8.17 6.81 -5.02
N HIS A 265 -6.95 6.25 -4.94
CA HIS A 265 -6.11 6.40 -3.76
C HIS A 265 -5.70 7.87 -3.48
N LEU A 266 -5.64 8.75 -4.49
CA LEU A 266 -5.38 10.17 -4.27
C LEU A 266 -6.52 10.84 -3.48
N TRP A 267 -7.75 10.44 -3.72
CA TRP A 267 -8.91 10.89 -2.96
C TRP A 267 -8.93 10.33 -1.55
N VAL A 268 -8.46 9.09 -1.34
CA VAL A 268 -8.27 8.52 0.01
C VAL A 268 -7.23 9.33 0.78
N ASN A 269 -6.11 9.67 0.15
CA ASN A 269 -5.05 10.47 0.76
C ASN A 269 -5.56 11.87 1.14
N LEU A 270 -6.32 12.53 0.25
CA LEU A 270 -6.96 13.81 0.55
C LEU A 270 -7.92 13.70 1.75
N GLY A 271 -8.75 12.66 1.79
CA GLY A 271 -9.63 12.41 2.92
C GLY A 271 -8.88 12.18 4.24
N ALA A 272 -7.73 11.50 4.19
CA ALA A 272 -6.89 11.32 5.36
C ALA A 272 -6.32 12.65 5.88
N ILE A 273 -5.91 13.56 5.00
CA ILE A 273 -5.42 14.91 5.34
C ILE A 273 -6.54 15.73 6.00
N TYR A 274 -7.72 15.80 5.38
CA TYR A 274 -8.86 16.49 5.96
C TYR A 274 -9.26 15.93 7.32
N ARG A 275 -9.25 14.60 7.48
CA ARG A 275 -9.56 13.96 8.76
C ARG A 275 -8.56 14.34 9.84
N VAL A 276 -7.26 14.37 9.54
CA VAL A 276 -6.22 14.79 10.48
C VAL A 276 -6.38 16.27 10.85
N ALA A 277 -6.80 17.10 9.91
CA ALA A 277 -7.13 18.52 10.13
C ALA A 277 -8.46 18.75 10.86
N GLY A 278 -9.25 17.69 11.16
CA GLY A 278 -10.54 17.81 11.82
C GLY A 278 -11.70 18.20 10.89
N GLN A 279 -11.48 18.27 9.57
CA GLN A 279 -12.49 18.58 8.56
C GLN A 279 -13.20 17.28 8.11
N TYR A 280 -14.01 16.72 8.99
CA TYR A 280 -14.58 15.38 8.83
C TYR A 280 -15.56 15.27 7.67
N ASP A 281 -16.34 16.33 7.36
CA ASP A 281 -17.26 16.33 6.21
C ASP A 281 -16.51 16.31 4.88
N ASP A 282 -15.38 16.99 4.80
CA ASP A 282 -14.51 16.99 3.62
C ASP A 282 -13.78 15.65 3.46
N ALA A 283 -13.37 15.04 4.57
CA ALA A 283 -12.82 13.70 4.60
C ALA A 283 -13.84 12.68 4.07
N GLU A 284 -15.07 12.71 4.59
CA GLU A 284 -16.16 11.84 4.15
C GLU A 284 -16.41 11.96 2.66
N ARG A 285 -16.54 13.19 2.13
CA ARG A 285 -16.74 13.45 0.69
C ARG A 285 -15.60 12.89 -0.16
N SER A 286 -14.36 13.04 0.30
CA SER A 286 -13.18 12.53 -0.39
C SER A 286 -13.17 11.00 -0.44
N TYR A 287 -13.48 10.31 0.65
CA TYR A 287 -13.58 8.85 0.69
C TYR A 287 -14.74 8.34 -0.20
N PHE A 288 -15.89 9.02 -0.21
CA PHE A 288 -16.97 8.68 -1.14
C PHE A 288 -16.57 8.88 -2.59
N ARG A 289 -15.76 9.90 -2.89
CA ARG A 289 -15.25 10.09 -4.24
C ARG A 289 -14.34 8.93 -4.66
N ALA A 290 -13.48 8.44 -3.78
CA ALA A 290 -12.70 7.23 -4.03
C ALA A 290 -13.60 6.01 -4.32
N LEU A 291 -14.66 5.81 -3.54
CA LEU A 291 -15.63 4.72 -3.74
C LEU A 291 -16.49 4.87 -5.00
N GLN A 292 -16.65 6.07 -5.54
CA GLN A 292 -17.28 6.29 -6.86
C GLN A 292 -16.36 5.87 -8.01
N ILE A 293 -15.05 5.99 -7.82
CA ILE A 293 -14.04 5.55 -8.79
C ILE A 293 -13.89 4.03 -8.72
N ASP A 294 -13.67 3.50 -7.52
CA ASP A 294 -13.66 2.06 -7.24
C ASP A 294 -14.56 1.74 -6.04
N ARG A 295 -15.72 1.17 -6.32
CA ARG A 295 -16.70 0.78 -5.30
C ARG A 295 -16.16 -0.25 -4.30
N PHE A 296 -15.04 -0.89 -4.60
CA PHE A 296 -14.38 -1.89 -3.77
C PHE A 296 -13.09 -1.35 -3.12
N ASP A 297 -12.84 -0.05 -3.18
CA ASP A 297 -11.69 0.55 -2.50
C ASP A 297 -11.76 0.27 -0.99
N HIS A 298 -10.84 -0.59 -0.54
CA HIS A 298 -10.79 -1.02 0.85
C HIS A 298 -10.21 0.04 1.76
N SER A 299 -9.26 0.84 1.24
CA SER A 299 -8.67 1.94 2.00
C SER A 299 -9.71 3.02 2.30
N ALA A 300 -10.54 3.39 1.31
CA ALA A 300 -11.66 4.29 1.51
C ALA A 300 -12.67 3.73 2.52
N THR A 301 -13.01 2.43 2.40
CA THR A 301 -13.93 1.74 3.32
C THR A 301 -13.40 1.76 4.76
N ASN A 302 -12.13 1.43 4.98
CA ASN A 302 -11.52 1.41 6.32
C ASN A 302 -11.41 2.82 6.92
N ASN A 303 -11.06 3.82 6.10
CA ASN A 303 -11.03 5.21 6.56
C ASN A 303 -12.40 5.75 6.94
N LEU A 304 -13.48 5.32 6.28
CA LEU A 304 -14.85 5.64 6.70
C LEU A 304 -15.19 5.00 8.05
N VAL A 305 -14.76 3.76 8.32
CA VAL A 305 -14.94 3.12 9.64
C VAL A 305 -14.29 3.97 10.72
N VAL A 306 -13.01 4.36 10.52
CA VAL A 306 -12.26 5.18 11.49
C VAL A 306 -12.90 6.56 11.65
N LEU A 307 -13.38 7.17 10.56
CA LEU A 307 -14.04 8.47 10.59
C LEU A 307 -15.31 8.45 11.44
N TYR A 308 -16.20 7.46 11.20
CA TYR A 308 -17.46 7.36 11.91
C TYR A 308 -17.30 6.91 13.37
N GLU A 309 -16.32 6.05 13.66
CA GLU A 309 -15.95 5.74 15.05
C GLU A 309 -15.54 7.00 15.81
N HIS A 310 -14.70 7.83 15.18
CA HIS A 310 -14.22 9.07 15.78
C HIS A 310 -15.34 10.10 16.02
N GLN A 311 -16.34 10.15 15.13
CA GLN A 311 -17.48 11.05 15.23
C GLN A 311 -18.61 10.51 16.13
N GLY A 312 -18.54 9.24 16.59
CA GLY A 312 -19.61 8.59 17.36
C GLY A 312 -20.88 8.34 16.53
N ARG A 313 -20.75 8.24 15.20
CA ARG A 313 -21.87 7.95 14.26
C ARG A 313 -22.07 6.45 14.18
N GLU A 314 -22.81 5.90 15.16
CA GLU A 314 -22.91 4.45 15.39
C GLU A 314 -23.55 3.67 14.22
N GLU A 315 -24.53 4.23 13.53
CA GLU A 315 -25.20 3.56 12.42
C GLU A 315 -24.29 3.39 11.21
N GLU A 316 -23.59 4.47 10.83
CA GLU A 316 -22.64 4.45 9.73
C GLU A 316 -21.41 3.61 10.09
N TYR A 317 -20.91 3.73 11.32
CA TYR A 317 -19.84 2.89 11.82
C TYR A 317 -20.20 1.40 11.70
N ALA A 318 -21.39 0.99 12.15
CA ALA A 318 -21.84 -0.39 12.06
C ALA A 318 -21.94 -0.87 10.60
N TYR A 319 -22.51 -0.03 9.71
CA TYR A 319 -22.64 -0.35 8.29
C TYR A 319 -21.27 -0.58 7.63
N TRP A 320 -20.33 0.36 7.80
CA TRP A 320 -19.02 0.31 7.15
C TRP A 320 -18.10 -0.72 7.81
N SER A 321 -18.21 -0.92 9.12
CA SER A 321 -17.50 -1.99 9.84
C SER A 321 -17.92 -3.37 9.34
N GLU A 322 -19.22 -3.61 9.15
CA GLU A 322 -19.70 -4.86 8.59
C GLU A 322 -19.20 -5.09 7.16
N ARG A 323 -19.17 -4.03 6.34
CA ARG A 323 -18.62 -4.10 4.99
C ARG A 323 -17.12 -4.41 5.00
N SER A 324 -16.34 -3.74 5.88
CA SER A 324 -14.91 -3.99 6.07
C SER A 324 -14.68 -5.42 6.62
N ARG A 325 -15.48 -5.87 7.61
CA ARG A 325 -15.42 -7.20 8.18
C ARG A 325 -15.57 -8.30 7.13
N ARG A 326 -16.59 -8.20 6.27
CA ARG A 326 -16.81 -9.18 5.17
C ARG A 326 -15.62 -9.32 4.23
N TYR A 327 -14.84 -8.28 4.10
CA TYR A 327 -13.59 -8.33 3.35
C TYR A 327 -12.47 -8.95 4.18
N ARG A 328 -12.31 -8.55 5.44
CA ARG A 328 -11.31 -9.12 6.36
C ARG A 328 -11.49 -10.62 6.53
N ASP A 329 -12.73 -11.10 6.69
CA ASP A 329 -13.04 -12.53 6.84
C ASP A 329 -12.59 -13.38 5.63
N LYS A 330 -12.41 -12.77 4.46
CA LYS A 330 -11.91 -13.41 3.23
C LYS A 330 -10.42 -13.18 3.00
N ASN A 331 -9.76 -12.48 3.91
CA ASN A 331 -8.38 -12.11 3.77
C ASN A 331 -7.47 -13.07 4.55
N PRO A 332 -6.62 -13.86 3.88
CA PRO A 332 -5.75 -14.84 4.55
C PRO A 332 -4.77 -14.18 5.52
N TYR A 333 -4.29 -12.98 5.21
CA TYR A 333 -3.30 -12.31 6.05
C TYR A 333 -3.91 -11.62 7.27
N TYR A 334 -5.19 -11.24 7.20
CA TYR A 334 -5.91 -10.82 8.40
C TYR A 334 -5.99 -11.97 9.41
N HIS A 335 -6.28 -13.17 8.94
CA HIS A 335 -6.28 -14.35 9.80
C HIS A 335 -4.89 -14.69 10.33
N SER A 336 -3.83 -14.60 9.51
CA SER A 336 -2.46 -14.83 10.02
C SER A 336 -2.07 -13.80 11.08
N TRP A 337 -2.46 -12.53 10.91
CA TRP A 337 -2.24 -11.50 11.92
C TRP A 337 -2.97 -11.79 13.23
N LEU A 338 -4.23 -12.24 13.19
CA LEU A 338 -4.94 -12.70 14.40
C LEU A 338 -4.24 -13.87 15.06
N GLY A 339 -3.70 -14.79 14.25
CA GLY A 339 -2.90 -15.91 14.75
C GLY A 339 -1.61 -15.45 15.43
N ASP A 340 -0.94 -14.43 14.90
CA ASP A 340 0.26 -13.84 15.51
C ASP A 340 -0.06 -13.15 16.84
N LEU A 341 -1.23 -12.48 16.95
CA LEU A 341 -1.67 -11.89 18.22
C LEU A 341 -1.92 -12.97 19.27
N ALA A 342 -2.64 -14.02 18.91
CA ALA A 342 -2.89 -15.15 19.81
C ALA A 342 -1.59 -15.83 20.26
N ALA A 343 -0.65 -16.06 19.33
CA ALA A 343 0.67 -16.60 19.64
C ALA A 343 1.48 -15.69 20.56
N GLY A 344 1.35 -14.36 20.43
CA GLY A 344 1.99 -13.38 21.31
C GLY A 344 1.42 -13.36 22.73
N GLU A 345 0.23 -13.93 22.92
CA GLU A 345 -0.45 -14.13 24.22
C GLU A 345 -0.31 -15.58 24.73
N ASP A 346 0.55 -16.40 24.09
CA ASP A 346 0.74 -17.83 24.33
C ASP A 346 -0.53 -18.69 24.08
N ASP A 347 -1.55 -18.13 23.40
CA ASP A 347 -2.73 -18.89 22.95
C ASP A 347 -2.42 -19.63 21.64
N TRP A 348 -1.62 -20.68 21.73
CA TRP A 348 -1.23 -21.51 20.58
C TRP A 348 -2.41 -22.22 19.90
N PRO A 349 -3.44 -22.71 20.63
CA PRO A 349 -4.65 -23.26 20.01
C PRO A 349 -5.42 -22.20 19.20
N GLY A 350 -5.59 -20.99 19.71
CA GLY A 350 -6.23 -19.88 18.99
C GLY A 350 -5.40 -19.46 17.75
N ALA A 351 -4.09 -19.40 17.90
CA ALA A 351 -3.17 -19.14 16.78
C ALA A 351 -3.33 -20.20 15.68
N LEU A 352 -3.46 -21.47 16.04
CA LEU A 352 -3.66 -22.57 15.09
C LEU A 352 -4.95 -22.40 14.29
N GLU A 353 -6.07 -22.09 14.94
CA GLU A 353 -7.35 -21.87 14.25
C GLU A 353 -7.24 -20.77 13.18
N HIS A 354 -6.63 -19.66 13.56
CA HIS A 354 -6.45 -18.53 12.65
C HIS A 354 -5.51 -18.85 11.49
N TYR A 355 -4.36 -19.48 11.73
CA TYR A 355 -3.45 -19.85 10.65
C TYR A 355 -4.01 -20.93 9.72
N GLN A 356 -4.79 -21.88 10.25
CA GLN A 356 -5.51 -22.85 9.40
C GLN A 356 -6.51 -22.15 8.47
N GLN A 357 -7.23 -21.14 8.96
CA GLN A 357 -8.12 -20.35 8.11
C GLN A 357 -7.34 -19.54 7.07
N ALA A 358 -6.21 -18.97 7.43
CA ALA A 358 -5.32 -18.25 6.50
C ALA A 358 -4.85 -19.17 5.37
N VAL A 359 -4.30 -20.33 5.70
CA VAL A 359 -3.83 -21.32 4.71
C VAL A 359 -4.99 -21.86 3.86
N LYS A 360 -6.19 -22.08 4.44
CA LYS A 360 -7.36 -22.48 3.67
C LYS A 360 -7.75 -21.47 2.61
N LEU A 361 -7.63 -20.17 2.90
CA LEU A 361 -7.93 -19.09 1.95
C LEU A 361 -6.83 -18.96 0.87
N MET A 362 -5.56 -19.19 1.22
CA MET A 362 -4.42 -19.10 0.29
C MET A 362 -3.41 -20.22 0.52
N PRO A 363 -3.70 -21.44 0.00
CA PRO A 363 -2.91 -22.65 0.32
C PRO A 363 -1.54 -22.70 -0.36
N GLN A 364 -1.21 -21.74 -1.22
CA GLN A 364 0.07 -21.69 -1.95
C GLN A 364 1.04 -20.64 -1.39
N ASP A 365 0.64 -19.85 -0.41
CA ASP A 365 1.53 -18.83 0.16
C ASP A 365 2.51 -19.47 1.14
N SER A 366 3.81 -19.37 0.82
CA SER A 366 4.89 -19.98 1.60
C SER A 366 4.99 -19.43 3.02
N ARG A 367 4.69 -18.16 3.24
CA ARG A 367 4.77 -17.51 4.55
C ARG A 367 3.67 -17.98 5.49
N LEU A 368 2.45 -18.18 4.94
CA LEU A 368 1.33 -18.73 5.72
C LEU A 368 1.58 -20.18 6.11
N LEU A 369 2.14 -20.97 5.19
CA LEU A 369 2.55 -22.36 5.47
C LEU A 369 3.66 -22.40 6.52
N TYR A 370 4.68 -21.55 6.40
CA TYR A 370 5.74 -21.42 7.38
C TYR A 370 5.22 -21.05 8.76
N GLY A 371 4.35 -20.01 8.85
CA GLY A 371 3.73 -19.61 10.12
C GLY A 371 2.90 -20.74 10.74
N LEU A 372 2.12 -21.46 9.94
CA LEU A 372 1.39 -22.63 10.41
C LEU A 372 2.33 -23.72 10.94
N GLY A 373 3.46 -23.94 10.27
CA GLY A 373 4.49 -24.89 10.74
C GLY A 373 5.09 -24.49 12.07
N ILE A 374 5.37 -23.21 12.30
CA ILE A 374 5.85 -22.70 13.60
C ILE A 374 4.82 -22.97 14.70
N ILE A 375 3.54 -22.73 14.45
CA ILE A 375 2.47 -22.97 15.43
C ILE A 375 2.41 -24.47 15.81
N HIS A 376 2.44 -25.38 14.82
CA HIS A 376 2.48 -26.82 15.09
C HIS A 376 3.72 -27.22 15.90
N HIS A 377 4.89 -26.63 15.62
CA HIS A 377 6.11 -26.85 16.40
C HIS A 377 5.91 -26.45 17.87
N GLN A 378 5.33 -25.28 18.14
CA GLN A 378 5.06 -24.82 19.52
C GLN A 378 4.05 -25.72 20.26
N LEU A 379 3.14 -26.34 19.53
CA LEU A 379 2.18 -27.31 20.09
C LEU A 379 2.77 -28.71 20.27
N GLY A 380 4.03 -28.96 19.86
CA GLY A 380 4.70 -30.26 19.91
C GLY A 380 4.25 -31.23 18.81
N ASP A 381 3.52 -30.76 17.81
CA ASP A 381 3.13 -31.56 16.64
C ASP A 381 4.23 -31.48 15.56
N PHE A 382 5.33 -32.17 15.82
CA PHE A 382 6.55 -32.12 15.00
C PHE A 382 6.34 -32.65 13.57
N ASP A 383 5.47 -33.64 13.40
CA ASP A 383 5.19 -34.23 12.10
C ASP A 383 4.49 -33.22 11.18
N GLU A 384 3.46 -32.56 11.70
CA GLU A 384 2.72 -31.54 10.97
C GLU A 384 3.59 -30.28 10.76
N ALA A 385 4.38 -29.86 11.75
CA ALA A 385 5.34 -28.76 11.62
C ALA A 385 6.33 -29.01 10.48
N THR A 386 6.94 -30.20 10.44
CA THR A 386 7.84 -30.62 9.36
C THR A 386 7.16 -30.58 8.00
N ARG A 387 5.93 -31.08 7.91
CA ARG A 387 5.15 -31.08 6.68
C ARG A 387 4.88 -29.66 6.17
N GLN A 388 4.42 -28.77 7.03
CA GLN A 388 4.05 -27.40 6.64
C GLN A 388 5.29 -26.57 6.25
N ILE A 389 6.42 -26.69 6.98
CA ILE A 389 7.65 -25.97 6.64
C ILE A 389 8.25 -26.52 5.34
N THR A 390 8.21 -27.84 5.10
CA THR A 390 8.64 -28.41 3.82
C THR A 390 7.84 -27.85 2.65
N LEU A 391 6.51 -27.78 2.77
CA LEU A 391 5.65 -27.15 1.76
C LEU A 391 5.97 -25.67 1.58
N ALA A 392 6.30 -24.95 2.66
CA ALA A 392 6.71 -23.56 2.59
C ALA A 392 8.00 -23.39 1.75
N ILE A 393 9.01 -24.24 1.97
CA ILE A 393 10.25 -24.25 1.17
C ILE A 393 9.96 -24.49 -0.31
N GLU A 394 9.12 -25.49 -0.64
CA GLU A 394 8.74 -25.81 -2.01
C GLU A 394 8.01 -24.67 -2.74
N ARG A 395 7.34 -23.78 -1.99
CA ARG A 395 6.55 -22.66 -2.53
C ARG A 395 7.26 -21.33 -2.45
N ALA A 396 8.34 -21.23 -1.68
CA ALA A 396 9.11 -20.01 -1.56
C ALA A 396 9.81 -19.65 -2.87
N SER A 397 9.78 -18.38 -3.23
CA SER A 397 10.43 -17.85 -4.43
C SER A 397 11.70 -17.05 -4.12
N LEU A 398 11.88 -16.62 -2.87
CA LEU A 398 13.02 -15.83 -2.43
C LEU A 398 14.04 -16.73 -1.76
N ALA A 399 15.30 -16.63 -2.18
CA ALA A 399 16.39 -17.45 -1.63
C ALA A 399 16.56 -17.27 -0.12
N ARG A 400 16.41 -16.05 0.41
CA ARG A 400 16.49 -15.77 1.85
C ARG A 400 15.38 -16.47 2.65
N ASP A 401 14.16 -16.54 2.09
CA ASP A 401 13.03 -17.19 2.76
C ASP A 401 13.26 -18.71 2.80
N ILE A 402 13.81 -19.27 1.72
CA ILE A 402 14.19 -20.68 1.66
C ILE A 402 15.23 -20.99 2.73
N GLU A 403 16.31 -20.20 2.84
CA GLU A 403 17.36 -20.37 3.84
C GLU A 403 16.81 -20.28 5.28
N GLU A 404 15.94 -19.31 5.56
CA GLU A 404 15.29 -19.17 6.87
C GLU A 404 14.43 -20.40 7.21
N TYR A 405 13.66 -20.88 6.24
CA TYR A 405 12.74 -22.01 6.44
C TYR A 405 13.52 -23.34 6.61
N GLU A 406 14.63 -23.51 5.88
CA GLU A 406 15.52 -24.68 6.04
C GLU A 406 16.14 -24.74 7.43
N VAL A 407 16.66 -23.61 7.94
CA VAL A 407 17.20 -23.51 9.31
C VAL A 407 16.12 -23.86 10.36
N ARG A 408 14.89 -23.38 10.16
CA ARG A 408 13.79 -23.72 11.08
C ARG A 408 13.42 -25.19 11.01
N LEU A 409 13.40 -25.78 9.81
CA LEU A 409 13.10 -27.20 9.62
C LEU A 409 14.11 -28.10 10.34
N GLU A 410 15.40 -27.75 10.31
CA GLU A 410 16.43 -28.46 11.09
C GLU A 410 16.15 -28.38 12.60
N SER A 411 15.83 -27.18 13.13
CA SER A 411 15.46 -27.00 14.53
C SER A 411 14.27 -27.87 14.96
N VAL A 412 13.23 -27.96 14.13
CA VAL A 412 12.04 -28.82 14.42
C VAL A 412 12.43 -30.29 14.51
N ARG A 413 13.32 -30.76 13.63
CA ARG A 413 13.78 -32.15 13.62
C ARG A 413 14.66 -32.47 14.85
N ASP A 414 15.51 -31.55 15.27
CA ASP A 414 16.33 -31.70 16.45
C ASP A 414 15.48 -31.79 17.72
N ASP A 415 14.46 -30.92 17.85
CA ASP A 415 13.54 -30.94 18.98
C ASP A 415 12.67 -32.21 18.98
N GLN A 416 12.27 -32.69 17.81
CA GLN A 416 11.56 -33.97 17.67
C GLN A 416 12.42 -35.14 18.18
N LEU A 417 13.71 -35.18 17.81
CA LEU A 417 14.64 -36.22 18.28
C LEU A 417 14.90 -36.13 19.79
N ALA A 418 14.92 -34.92 20.36
CA ALA A 418 15.10 -34.71 21.78
C ALA A 418 13.86 -35.10 22.62
N SER A 419 12.69 -35.23 22.01
CA SER A 419 11.41 -35.59 22.66
C SER A 419 11.22 -37.09 22.84
N PHE A 420 12.12 -37.93 22.26
CA PHE A 420 12.16 -39.39 22.42
C PHE A 420 13.20 -39.81 23.46
#